data_8e778a5465186a01ec93a30b71c0773c
#
_entry.id   8e778a5465186a01ec93a30b71c0773c
#
_cell.length_a   1.000
_cell.length_b   1.000
_cell.length_c   1.000
_cell.angle_alpha   90.00
_cell.angle_beta   90.00
_cell.angle_gamma   90.00
#
_symmetry.space_group_name_H-M   'P 1'
#
loop_
_entity.id
_entity.type
_entity.pdbx_description
1 polymer ?
#
loop_
_entity_poly.entity_id
_entity_poly.type
_entity_poly.pdbx_seq_one_letter_code
_entity_poly.pdbx_strand_id
1 'polypeptide(L)'
;MILLTPELREQLLINGRDRDADHVPVVKFFSPLGEGVWLATELDSDGDTLFGLADLGEPELGSFSLTEMMAIRLPLGLGIERDLLFEGVFPISAWAEAARQTGSIRSAERVLHAAARARRSDP
;
A
#
# COMPACT_ATOMS: atom_id res chain seq x y z
N MET A 1 15.69 -2.26 -6.72
CA MET A 1 14.61 -1.33 -7.11
C MET A 1 14.49 -0.21 -6.08
N ILE A 2 14.26 1.01 -6.56
CA ILE A 2 13.97 2.15 -5.68
C ILE A 2 12.50 2.04 -5.25
N LEU A 3 12.25 1.94 -3.94
CA LEU A 3 10.89 1.75 -3.43
C LEU A 3 10.04 3.02 -3.52
N LEU A 4 10.64 4.20 -3.33
CA LEU A 4 9.92 5.46 -3.46
C LEU A 4 10.64 6.39 -4.42
N THR A 5 9.93 6.90 -5.41
CA THR A 5 10.40 8.02 -6.22
C THR A 5 10.25 9.30 -5.40
N PRO A 6 10.94 10.40 -5.78
CA PRO A 6 10.74 11.69 -5.12
C PRO A 6 9.28 12.14 -5.10
N GLU A 7 8.54 11.88 -6.17
CA GLU A 7 7.12 12.26 -6.29
C GLU A 7 6.24 11.49 -5.33
N LEU A 8 6.47 10.17 -5.23
CA LEU A 8 5.71 9.33 -4.28
C LEU A 8 6.02 9.72 -2.84
N ARG A 9 7.31 9.95 -2.54
CA ARG A 9 7.73 10.39 -1.21
C ARG A 9 7.05 11.70 -0.81
N GLU A 10 7.02 12.67 -1.72
CA GLU A 10 6.40 13.97 -1.45
C GLU A 10 4.91 13.82 -1.18
N GLN A 11 4.20 13.03 -1.98
CA GLN A 11 2.77 12.81 -1.77
C GLN A 11 2.50 12.15 -0.42
N LEU A 12 3.30 11.16 -0.04
CA LEU A 12 3.17 10.50 1.25
C LEU A 12 3.44 11.46 2.42
N LEU A 13 4.43 12.35 2.27
CA LEU A 13 4.73 13.36 3.29
C LEU A 13 3.60 14.37 3.43
N ILE A 14 3.03 14.81 2.32
CA ILE A 14 1.87 15.72 2.34
C ILE A 14 0.71 15.06 3.10
N ASN A 15 0.39 13.82 2.77
CA ASN A 15 -0.66 13.08 3.46
C ASN A 15 -0.35 12.90 4.95
N GLY A 16 0.91 12.71 5.29
CA GLY A 16 1.34 12.55 6.67
C GLY A 16 1.12 13.78 7.56
N ARG A 17 0.93 14.95 6.96
CA ARG A 17 0.59 16.19 7.69
C ARG A 17 -0.91 16.30 7.97
N ASP A 18 -1.71 15.44 7.36
CA ASP A 18 -3.17 15.42 7.53
C ASP A 18 -3.60 14.00 7.89
N ARG A 19 -3.30 13.59 9.12
CA ARG A 19 -3.50 12.22 9.58
C ARG A 19 -4.95 11.85 9.81
N ASP A 20 -5.83 12.84 9.94
CA ASP A 20 -7.26 12.59 10.19
C ASP A 20 -8.02 12.25 8.91
N ALA A 21 -7.44 12.52 7.76
CA ALA A 21 -8.07 12.22 6.48
C ALA A 21 -7.97 10.72 6.16
N ASP A 22 -8.99 10.21 5.47
CA ASP A 22 -9.03 8.83 4.98
C ASP A 22 -8.39 8.80 3.58
N HIS A 23 -7.06 8.71 3.56
CA HIS A 23 -6.30 8.83 2.32
C HIS A 23 -6.42 7.63 1.41
N VAL A 24 -6.39 7.88 0.12
CA VAL A 24 -6.24 6.84 -0.90
C VAL A 24 -4.78 6.36 -0.87
N PRO A 25 -4.52 5.04 -0.86
CA PRO A 25 -3.15 4.54 -0.90
C PRO A 25 -2.37 5.09 -2.09
N VAL A 26 -1.14 5.51 -1.83
CA VAL A 26 -0.28 6.14 -2.83
C VAL A 26 0.59 5.10 -3.54
N VAL A 27 0.99 4.06 -2.81
CA VAL A 27 1.95 3.08 -3.30
C VAL A 27 1.65 1.70 -2.71
N LYS A 28 1.97 0.66 -3.50
CA LYS A 28 1.89 -0.73 -3.08
C LYS A 28 3.26 -1.37 -3.18
N PHE A 29 3.68 -2.03 -2.09
CA PHE A 29 4.89 -2.86 -2.06
C PHE A 29 4.50 -4.32 -1.94
N PHE A 30 5.33 -5.21 -2.46
CA PHE A 30 5.05 -6.64 -2.37
C PHE A 30 6.34 -7.46 -2.34
N SER A 31 6.22 -8.66 -1.75
CA SER A 31 7.26 -9.67 -1.83
C SER A 31 7.06 -10.50 -3.09
N PRO A 32 8.04 -10.58 -4.01
CA PRO A 32 7.88 -11.38 -5.23
C PRO A 32 7.86 -12.88 -4.97
N LEU A 33 8.31 -13.33 -3.79
CA LEU A 33 8.39 -14.74 -3.45
C LEU A 33 7.48 -15.15 -2.28
N GLY A 34 6.58 -14.29 -1.86
CA GLY A 34 5.75 -14.58 -0.68
C GLY A 34 4.46 -13.82 -0.64
N GLU A 35 3.83 -13.86 0.52
CA GLU A 35 2.50 -13.28 0.72
C GLU A 35 2.53 -11.78 1.04
N GLY A 36 3.68 -11.25 1.44
CA GLY A 36 3.77 -9.87 1.94
C GLY A 36 3.32 -8.84 0.92
N VAL A 37 2.33 -8.05 1.31
CA VAL A 37 1.82 -6.90 0.55
C VAL A 37 1.60 -5.74 1.51
N TRP A 38 2.02 -4.53 1.11
CA TRP A 38 1.85 -3.33 1.92
C TRP A 38 1.30 -2.20 1.06
N LEU A 39 0.29 -1.51 1.58
CA LEU A 39 -0.23 -0.28 0.97
C LEU A 39 0.12 0.88 1.88
N ALA A 40 0.75 1.92 1.36
CA ALA A 40 1.12 3.08 2.15
C ALA A 40 0.31 4.31 1.76
N THR A 41 -0.20 5.02 2.76
CA THR A 41 -0.93 6.27 2.57
C THR A 41 -0.15 7.49 3.04
N GLU A 42 0.75 7.33 4.02
CA GLU A 42 1.42 8.43 4.70
C GLU A 42 2.86 8.08 5.03
N LEU A 43 3.70 9.11 5.03
CA LEU A 43 5.08 9.02 5.54
C LEU A 43 5.27 10.13 6.57
N ASP A 44 5.80 9.75 7.73
CA ASP A 44 6.10 10.70 8.79
C ASP A 44 7.28 11.60 8.41
N SER A 45 7.41 12.72 9.15
CA SER A 45 8.49 13.68 8.95
C SER A 45 9.88 13.09 9.22
N ASP A 46 9.96 11.93 9.88
CA ASP A 46 11.24 11.20 10.07
C ASP A 46 11.76 10.59 8.76
N GLY A 47 10.94 10.59 7.71
CA GLY A 47 11.32 10.04 6.41
C GLY A 47 11.39 8.52 6.35
N ASP A 48 10.90 7.83 7.39
CA ASP A 48 11.00 6.37 7.51
C ASP A 48 9.71 5.68 7.90
N THR A 49 8.93 6.25 8.81
CA THR A 49 7.71 5.62 9.30
C THR A 49 6.56 5.82 8.34
N LEU A 50 6.16 4.74 7.68
CA LEU A 50 4.99 4.69 6.80
C LEU A 50 3.78 4.22 7.58
N PHE A 51 2.60 4.68 7.18
CA PHE A 51 1.33 4.17 7.67
C PHE A 51 0.49 3.64 6.53
N GLY A 52 -0.23 2.56 6.78
CA GLY A 52 -1.15 2.00 5.82
C GLY A 52 -1.64 0.63 6.22
N LEU A 53 -1.86 -0.22 5.23
CA LEU A 53 -2.37 -1.57 5.42
C LEU A 53 -1.26 -2.57 5.09
N ALA A 54 -0.95 -3.47 6.01
CA ALA A 54 0.05 -4.51 5.81
C ALA A 54 -0.61 -5.88 5.86
N ASP A 55 -0.23 -6.76 4.93
CA ASP A 55 -0.75 -8.12 4.86
C ASP A 55 0.42 -9.11 4.79
N LEU A 56 0.72 -9.72 5.92
CA LEU A 56 1.73 -10.78 6.04
C LEU A 56 1.06 -12.12 6.31
N GLY A 57 -0.17 -12.29 5.82
CA GLY A 57 -1.04 -13.42 6.07
C GLY A 57 -2.36 -13.00 6.69
N GLU A 58 -2.40 -11.84 7.33
CA GLU A 58 -3.60 -11.23 7.89
C GLU A 58 -3.50 -9.71 7.72
N PRO A 59 -4.48 -9.08 7.04
CA PRO A 59 -4.42 -7.63 6.81
C PRO A 59 -4.61 -6.83 8.09
N GLU A 60 -3.71 -5.88 8.34
CA GLU A 60 -3.77 -5.00 9.51
C GLU A 60 -3.35 -3.57 9.16
N LEU A 61 -4.11 -2.60 9.64
CA LEU A 61 -3.70 -1.19 9.59
C LEU A 61 -2.62 -0.94 10.63
N GLY A 62 -1.60 -0.18 10.28
CA GLY A 62 -0.54 0.16 11.21
C GLY A 62 0.65 0.81 10.52
N SER A 63 1.70 1.01 11.30
CA SER A 63 2.94 1.62 10.85
C SER A 63 3.98 0.56 10.53
N PHE A 64 4.84 0.88 9.55
CA PHE A 64 5.97 0.02 9.19
C PHE A 64 7.12 0.89 8.67
N SER A 65 8.33 0.35 8.71
CA SER A 65 9.55 1.11 8.41
C SER A 65 9.97 0.92 6.96
N LEU A 66 10.19 2.03 6.25
CA LEU A 66 10.73 2.01 4.90
C LEU A 66 12.15 1.43 4.90
N THR A 67 12.98 1.83 5.87
CA THR A 67 14.36 1.32 5.99
C THR A 67 14.39 -0.18 6.20
N GLU A 68 13.54 -0.70 7.08
CA GLU A 68 13.45 -2.14 7.32
C GLU A 68 12.99 -2.88 6.07
N MET A 69 12.02 -2.32 5.36
CA MET A 69 11.53 -2.91 4.13
C MET A 69 12.62 -2.98 3.06
N MET A 70 13.39 -1.90 2.92
CA MET A 70 14.52 -1.86 1.97
C MET A 70 15.63 -2.85 2.34
N ALA A 71 15.75 -3.20 3.62
CA ALA A 71 16.77 -4.12 4.11
C ALA A 71 16.41 -5.59 3.94
N ILE A 72 15.16 -5.91 3.61
CA ILE A 72 14.74 -7.31 3.42
C ILE A 72 15.51 -7.94 2.26
N ARG A 73 16.10 -9.12 2.53
CA ARG A 73 16.82 -9.91 1.53
C ARG A 73 16.12 -11.24 1.34
N LEU A 74 15.66 -11.48 0.12
CA LEU A 74 14.98 -12.71 -0.25
C LEU A 74 15.94 -13.62 -1.03
N PRO A 75 15.60 -14.91 -1.19
CA PRO A 75 16.39 -15.81 -2.04
C PRO A 75 16.61 -15.24 -3.44
N LEU A 76 17.69 -15.65 -4.09
CA LEU A 76 18.07 -15.26 -5.45
C LEU A 76 18.39 -13.77 -5.58
N GLY A 77 18.78 -13.10 -4.49
CA GLY A 77 19.13 -11.69 -4.51
C GLY A 77 17.95 -10.74 -4.64
N LEU A 78 16.74 -11.26 -4.46
CA LEU A 78 15.52 -10.43 -4.55
C LEU A 78 15.29 -9.62 -3.29
N GLY A 79 14.46 -8.60 -3.41
CA GLY A 79 14.00 -7.77 -2.30
C GLY A 79 12.53 -7.42 -2.48
N ILE A 80 12.03 -6.57 -1.61
CA ILE A 80 10.67 -6.04 -1.74
C ILE A 80 10.62 -5.15 -2.99
N GLU A 81 9.50 -5.19 -3.71
CA GLU A 81 9.31 -4.44 -4.95
C GLU A 81 8.11 -3.52 -4.84
N ARG A 82 8.11 -2.48 -5.66
CA ARG A 82 6.96 -1.58 -5.83
C ARG A 82 6.17 -2.00 -7.06
N ASP A 83 4.84 -2.05 -6.93
CA ASP A 83 3.96 -2.30 -8.07
C ASP A 83 3.81 -1.03 -8.90
N LEU A 84 4.41 -1.01 -10.08
CA LEU A 84 4.44 0.17 -10.96
C LEU A 84 3.07 0.49 -11.57
N LEU A 85 2.13 -0.46 -11.53
CA LEU A 85 0.80 -0.29 -12.11
C LEU A 85 -0.28 -0.07 -11.06
N PHE A 86 0.12 0.10 -9.80
CA PHE A 86 -0.84 0.25 -8.71
C PHE A 86 -1.65 1.52 -8.81
N GLU A 87 -2.96 1.39 -8.61
CA GLU A 87 -3.90 2.51 -8.49
C GLU A 87 -4.68 2.32 -7.20
N GLY A 88 -4.68 3.36 -6.35
CA GLY A 88 -5.31 3.29 -5.02
C GLY A 88 -6.84 3.20 -5.08
N VAL A 89 -7.47 3.91 -5.97
CA VAL A 89 -8.90 3.98 -6.36
C VAL A 89 -9.90 4.32 -5.25
N PHE A 90 -9.66 3.90 -4.01
CA PHE A 90 -10.55 4.14 -2.87
C PHE A 90 -9.73 4.48 -1.63
N PRO A 91 -10.33 5.16 -0.63
CA PRO A 91 -9.64 5.42 0.64
C PRO A 91 -9.20 4.15 1.35
N ILE A 92 -8.19 4.27 2.20
CA ILE A 92 -7.60 3.12 2.91
C ILE A 92 -8.63 2.37 3.76
N SER A 93 -9.65 3.05 4.27
CA SER A 93 -10.72 2.39 5.04
C SER A 93 -11.48 1.37 4.20
N ALA A 94 -11.71 1.68 2.92
CA ALA A 94 -12.36 0.75 1.99
C ALA A 94 -11.45 -0.46 1.70
N TRP A 95 -10.15 -0.23 1.56
CA TRP A 95 -9.18 -1.31 1.38
C TRP A 95 -9.14 -2.22 2.60
N ALA A 96 -9.11 -1.65 3.81
CA ALA A 96 -9.08 -2.42 5.05
C ALA A 96 -10.33 -3.28 5.19
N GLU A 97 -11.51 -2.70 4.89
CA GLU A 97 -12.77 -3.44 4.97
C GLU A 97 -12.83 -4.57 3.94
N ALA A 98 -12.46 -4.28 2.69
CA ALA A 98 -12.46 -5.30 1.64
C ALA A 98 -11.46 -6.42 1.95
N ALA A 99 -10.29 -6.07 2.51
CA ALA A 99 -9.28 -7.07 2.87
C ALA A 99 -9.75 -7.96 4.02
N ARG A 100 -10.47 -7.40 5.01
CA ARG A 100 -11.06 -8.20 6.08
C ARG A 100 -12.10 -9.17 5.54
N GLN A 101 -12.94 -8.73 4.63
CA GLN A 101 -14.01 -9.56 4.07
C GLN A 101 -13.49 -10.64 3.15
N THR A 102 -12.45 -10.35 2.37
CA THR A 102 -11.91 -11.27 1.37
C THR A 102 -10.72 -12.09 1.86
N GLY A 103 -10.10 -11.68 2.97
CA GLY A 103 -8.98 -12.38 3.59
C GLY A 103 -7.60 -11.88 3.19
N SER A 104 -7.47 -10.99 2.19
CA SER A 104 -6.16 -10.51 1.77
C SER A 104 -6.25 -9.19 1.00
N ILE A 105 -5.13 -8.45 0.95
CA ILE A 105 -5.03 -7.26 0.09
C ILE A 105 -5.18 -7.64 -1.38
N ARG A 106 -4.62 -8.78 -1.80
CA ARG A 106 -4.70 -9.21 -3.20
C ARG A 106 -6.13 -9.44 -3.65
N SER A 107 -6.94 -10.07 -2.81
CA SER A 107 -8.36 -10.28 -3.10
C SER A 107 -9.14 -8.97 -3.04
N ALA A 108 -8.84 -8.11 -2.06
CA ALA A 108 -9.43 -6.78 -1.97
C ALA A 108 -9.17 -5.95 -3.23
N GLU A 109 -7.95 -6.03 -3.76
CA GLU A 109 -7.58 -5.29 -4.97
C GLU A 109 -8.48 -5.66 -6.15
N ARG A 110 -8.74 -6.95 -6.34
CA ARG A 110 -9.63 -7.40 -7.42
C ARG A 110 -11.04 -6.83 -7.25
N VAL A 111 -11.58 -6.89 -6.04
CA VAL A 111 -12.92 -6.39 -5.74
C VAL A 111 -13.01 -4.88 -5.95
N LEU A 112 -12.05 -4.13 -5.41
CA LEU A 112 -12.09 -2.66 -5.48
C LEU A 112 -11.85 -2.15 -6.90
N HIS A 113 -10.96 -2.79 -7.65
CA HIS A 113 -10.74 -2.41 -9.05
C HIS A 113 -11.98 -2.71 -9.91
N ALA A 114 -12.68 -3.82 -9.65
CA ALA A 114 -13.95 -4.11 -10.32
C ALA A 114 -15.00 -3.06 -9.99
N ALA A 115 -15.09 -2.65 -8.72
CA ALA A 115 -16.02 -1.60 -8.30
C ALA A 115 -15.69 -0.25 -8.95
N ALA A 116 -14.41 0.09 -9.05
CA ALA A 116 -13.97 1.33 -9.69
C ALA A 116 -14.32 1.33 -11.18
N ARG A 117 -14.14 0.20 -11.88
CA ARG A 117 -14.53 0.08 -13.29
C ARG A 117 -16.04 0.21 -13.46
N ALA A 118 -16.83 -0.39 -12.59
CA ALA A 118 -18.29 -0.29 -12.65
C ALA A 118 -18.76 1.15 -12.47
N ARG A 119 -18.14 1.91 -11.56
CA ARG A 119 -18.47 3.32 -11.35
C ARG A 119 -18.11 4.18 -12.56
N ARG A 120 -17.02 3.89 -13.26
CA ARG A 120 -16.62 4.63 -14.47
C ARG A 120 -17.55 4.33 -15.65
N SER A 121 -18.16 3.13 -15.67
CA SER A 121 -19.09 2.72 -16.73
C SER A 121 -20.51 3.23 -16.50
N ASP A 122 -20.79 3.76 -15.32
CA ASP A 122 -22.10 4.24 -14.93
C ASP A 122 -22.38 5.58 -15.63
N PRO A 123 -23.52 5.73 -16.39
CA PRO A 123 -23.82 6.97 -17.10
C PRO A 123 -24.16 8.13 -16.18
#